data_2cb4b68880c23259e358bc525f2bff34
#
_entry.id   2cb4b68880c23259e358bc525f2bff34
#
_cell.length_a   1.000
_cell.length_b   1.000
_cell.length_c   1.000
_cell.angle_alpha   90.00
_cell.angle_beta   90.00
_cell.angle_gamma   90.00
#
_symmetry.space_group_name_H-M   'P 1'
#
loop_
_entity.id
_entity.type
_entity.pdbx_description
1 polymer ?
#
loop_
_entity_poly.entity_id
_entity_poly.type
_entity_poly.pdbx_seq_one_letter_code
_entity_poly.pdbx_strand_id
1 'polypeptide(L)'
;MDRRLAILLGIIGLVGLALPKLIYPIVAIDILCFALFAVALDLLFGFAGLLSFGQAMFWGGSGYVVAILVQHAHVDGALALGAGIAYAAILATLVGVLVVRRSGIYFAMVTLAIAQIEYFVAVQLKDLTGGENGLPMDSRGNFFGVSLSNDTAFYFVAFAIVALCVWLVIRVVGSPFGTVLRAIRQNETRTIALGYRVNRFKLATFVLSGALCGLAGGLYALGNRLAGLEMIDWHTSGAVVMMAILGGSGTIVGPIIGAGIYQVIEYFVSKTAIGQETDLVMGLVFAVCILAFRQGIAGGVLLLPWRKTST
;
A
#
# COMPACT_ATOMS: atom_id res chain seq x y z
N MET A 1 9.26 -7.08 -20.89
CA MET A 1 9.75 -6.92 -19.48
C MET A 1 11.26 -6.81 -19.58
N ASP A 2 11.82 -5.67 -19.20
CA ASP A 2 13.26 -5.46 -19.29
C ASP A 2 14.01 -6.48 -18.43
N ARG A 3 15.08 -7.07 -18.98
CA ARG A 3 15.89 -8.10 -18.30
C ARG A 3 16.38 -7.65 -16.92
N ARG A 4 16.63 -6.34 -16.76
CA ARG A 4 17.03 -5.72 -15.49
C ARG A 4 15.90 -5.74 -14.44
N LEU A 5 14.66 -5.46 -14.85
CA LEU A 5 13.49 -5.53 -13.97
C LEU A 5 13.26 -6.96 -13.46
N ALA A 6 13.40 -7.96 -14.36
CA ALA A 6 13.26 -9.37 -13.99
C ALA A 6 14.33 -9.81 -12.98
N ILE A 7 15.59 -9.37 -13.16
CA ILE A 7 16.71 -9.68 -12.25
C ILE A 7 16.44 -9.04 -10.88
N LEU A 8 16.03 -7.77 -10.82
CA LEU A 8 15.76 -7.07 -9.57
C LEU A 8 14.57 -7.70 -8.81
N LEU A 9 13.50 -8.03 -9.51
CA LEU A 9 12.37 -8.74 -8.92
C LEU A 9 12.77 -10.14 -8.41
N GLY A 10 13.66 -10.83 -9.14
CA GLY A 10 14.22 -12.10 -8.70
C GLY A 10 15.05 -11.96 -7.41
N ILE A 11 15.88 -10.92 -7.32
CA ILE A 11 16.68 -10.63 -6.11
C ILE A 11 15.74 -10.28 -4.93
N ILE A 12 14.74 -9.42 -5.16
CA ILE A 12 13.75 -9.07 -4.11
C ILE A 12 12.97 -10.32 -3.67
N GLY A 13 12.59 -11.17 -4.59
CA GLY A 13 11.93 -12.45 -4.27
C GLY A 13 12.82 -13.37 -3.43
N LEU A 14 14.10 -13.50 -3.77
CA LEU A 14 15.07 -14.30 -2.99
C LEU A 14 15.31 -13.71 -1.60
N VAL A 15 15.47 -12.39 -1.50
CA VAL A 15 15.58 -11.70 -0.21
C VAL A 15 14.30 -11.91 0.61
N GLY A 16 13.13 -11.77 -0.01
CA GLY A 16 11.85 -12.03 0.65
C GLY A 16 11.73 -13.45 1.20
N LEU A 17 12.19 -14.46 0.47
CA LEU A 17 12.19 -15.85 0.96
C LEU A 17 13.15 -16.05 2.15
N ALA A 18 14.21 -15.27 2.26
CA ALA A 18 15.19 -15.37 3.35
C ALA A 18 14.82 -14.50 4.57
N LEU A 19 13.96 -13.49 4.41
CA LEU A 19 13.58 -12.52 5.47
C LEU A 19 13.15 -13.14 6.80
N PRO A 20 12.25 -14.17 6.85
CA PRO A 20 11.79 -14.72 8.12
C PRO A 20 12.87 -15.50 8.90
N LYS A 21 14.02 -15.78 8.25
CA LYS A 21 15.20 -16.37 8.93
C LYS A 21 16.17 -15.32 9.47
N LEU A 22 16.13 -14.10 8.93
CA LEU A 22 17.03 -13.00 9.27
C LEU A 22 16.43 -12.06 10.31
N ILE A 23 15.11 -11.88 10.29
CA ILE A 23 14.37 -10.91 11.13
C ILE A 23 13.17 -11.65 11.75
N TYR A 24 12.63 -11.11 12.84
CA TYR A 24 11.40 -11.64 13.45
C TYR A 24 10.27 -11.74 12.42
N PRO A 25 9.54 -12.87 12.34
CA PRO A 25 8.54 -13.12 11.30
C PRO A 25 7.45 -12.04 11.22
N ILE A 26 7.06 -11.43 12.35
CA ILE A 26 6.06 -10.35 12.39
C ILE A 26 6.56 -9.13 11.62
N VAL A 27 7.81 -8.70 11.87
CA VAL A 27 8.41 -7.56 11.14
C VAL A 27 8.53 -7.85 9.64
N ALA A 28 8.84 -9.10 9.30
CA ALA A 28 8.88 -9.51 7.89
C ALA A 28 7.50 -9.45 7.22
N ILE A 29 6.42 -9.78 7.96
CA ILE A 29 5.03 -9.63 7.51
C ILE A 29 4.72 -8.15 7.28
N ASP A 30 5.10 -7.28 8.21
CA ASP A 30 4.88 -5.83 8.10
C ASP A 30 5.56 -5.27 6.85
N ILE A 31 6.84 -5.63 6.61
CA ILE A 31 7.56 -5.22 5.40
C ILE A 31 6.82 -5.64 4.13
N LEU A 32 6.28 -6.86 4.08
CA LEU A 32 5.53 -7.35 2.91
C LEU A 32 4.22 -6.57 2.71
N CYS A 33 3.48 -6.35 3.79
CA CYS A 33 2.20 -5.65 3.73
C CYS A 33 2.40 -4.19 3.32
N PHE A 34 3.36 -3.48 3.93
CA PHE A 34 3.69 -2.11 3.54
C PHE A 34 4.29 -2.02 2.14
N ALA A 35 5.04 -3.02 1.68
CA ALA A 35 5.52 -3.08 0.29
C ALA A 35 4.35 -3.16 -0.70
N LEU A 36 3.34 -3.99 -0.44
CA LEU A 36 2.14 -4.05 -1.28
C LEU A 36 1.34 -2.74 -1.21
N PHE A 37 1.23 -2.15 -0.03
CA PHE A 37 0.57 -0.86 0.20
C PHE A 37 1.26 0.26 -0.60
N ALA A 38 2.59 0.33 -0.55
CA ALA A 38 3.37 1.31 -1.31
C ALA A 38 3.26 1.11 -2.83
N VAL A 39 3.24 -0.14 -3.32
CA VAL A 39 3.00 -0.45 -4.74
C VAL A 39 1.58 -0.06 -5.16
N ALA A 40 0.58 -0.28 -4.31
CA ALA A 40 -0.80 0.11 -4.57
C ALA A 40 -0.96 1.63 -4.68
N LEU A 41 -0.31 2.40 -3.79
CA LEU A 41 -0.25 3.86 -3.89
C LEU A 41 0.49 4.30 -5.16
N ASP A 42 1.62 3.67 -5.48
CA ASP A 42 2.44 4.05 -6.65
C ASP A 42 1.71 3.82 -7.97
N LEU A 43 0.83 2.85 -8.04
CA LEU A 43 -0.06 2.66 -9.20
C LEU A 43 -0.89 3.93 -9.46
N LEU A 44 -1.35 4.59 -8.40
CA LEU A 44 -2.13 5.83 -8.49
C LEU A 44 -1.23 7.06 -8.65
N PHE A 45 -0.24 7.22 -7.77
CA PHE A 45 0.66 8.37 -7.74
C PHE A 45 1.72 8.31 -8.84
N GLY A 46 2.42 7.19 -8.93
CA GLY A 46 3.55 7.00 -9.84
C GLY A 46 3.15 6.85 -11.31
N PHE A 47 2.03 6.21 -11.60
CA PHE A 47 1.61 5.94 -12.98
C PHE A 47 0.48 6.85 -13.46
N ALA A 48 -0.52 7.17 -12.62
CA ALA A 48 -1.63 8.05 -13.00
C ALA A 48 -1.43 9.53 -12.61
N GLY A 49 -0.44 9.85 -11.75
CA GLY A 49 -0.15 11.21 -11.31
C GLY A 49 -1.13 11.75 -10.29
N LEU A 50 -1.86 10.89 -9.58
CA LEU A 50 -2.85 11.25 -8.57
C LEU A 50 -2.32 10.98 -7.18
N LEU A 51 -1.89 12.01 -6.47
CA LEU A 51 -1.45 11.89 -5.07
C LEU A 51 -2.68 11.83 -4.16
N SER A 52 -2.85 10.70 -3.46
CA SER A 52 -3.94 10.47 -2.51
C SER A 52 -3.38 10.36 -1.09
N PHE A 53 -3.93 11.13 -0.16
CA PHE A 53 -3.70 10.99 1.29
C PHE A 53 -4.82 10.20 1.99
N GLY A 54 -5.68 9.56 1.22
CA GLY A 54 -6.77 8.75 1.75
C GLY A 54 -6.55 7.23 1.64
N GLN A 55 -5.34 6.78 1.34
CA GLN A 55 -5.10 5.34 1.13
C GLN A 55 -5.22 4.53 2.42
N ALA A 56 -4.98 5.16 3.59
CA ALA A 56 -5.16 4.53 4.90
C ALA A 56 -6.61 4.10 5.17
N MET A 57 -7.62 4.79 4.59
CA MET A 57 -9.02 4.37 4.75
C MET A 57 -9.26 2.97 4.15
N PHE A 58 -8.67 2.64 3.01
CA PHE A 58 -8.80 1.31 2.40
C PHE A 58 -8.01 0.27 3.17
N TRP A 59 -6.81 0.64 3.61
CA TRP A 59 -5.92 -0.20 4.42
C TRP A 59 -6.56 -0.54 5.77
N GLY A 60 -6.87 0.45 6.58
CA GLY A 60 -7.38 0.25 7.94
C GLY A 60 -8.83 -0.23 7.94
N GLY A 61 -9.70 0.32 7.08
CA GLY A 61 -11.10 -0.12 6.99
C GLY A 61 -11.21 -1.59 6.61
N SER A 62 -10.40 -2.07 5.64
CA SER A 62 -10.32 -3.51 5.35
C SER A 62 -9.79 -4.31 6.53
N GLY A 63 -8.76 -3.80 7.24
CA GLY A 63 -8.23 -4.44 8.44
C GLY A 63 -9.30 -4.65 9.51
N TYR A 64 -10.13 -3.64 9.76
CA TYR A 64 -11.26 -3.76 10.68
C TYR A 64 -12.33 -4.74 10.22
N VAL A 65 -12.70 -4.71 8.93
CA VAL A 65 -13.67 -5.68 8.38
C VAL A 65 -13.16 -7.11 8.57
N VAL A 66 -11.90 -7.35 8.30
CA VAL A 66 -11.27 -8.68 8.51
C VAL A 66 -11.28 -9.05 9.99
N ALA A 67 -10.88 -8.14 10.88
CA ALA A 67 -10.84 -8.39 12.31
C ALA A 67 -12.23 -8.70 12.89
N ILE A 68 -13.26 -7.93 12.50
CA ILE A 68 -14.64 -8.14 12.92
C ILE A 68 -15.15 -9.52 12.47
N LEU A 69 -14.91 -9.90 11.22
CA LEU A 69 -15.38 -11.17 10.69
C LEU A 69 -14.67 -12.37 11.35
N VAL A 70 -13.38 -12.26 11.62
CA VAL A 70 -12.62 -13.33 12.28
C VAL A 70 -13.00 -13.42 13.76
N GLN A 71 -13.06 -12.29 14.48
CA GLN A 71 -13.28 -12.28 15.93
C GLN A 71 -14.73 -12.53 16.34
N HIS A 72 -15.70 -11.87 15.68
CA HIS A 72 -17.11 -11.96 16.07
C HIS A 72 -17.89 -13.02 15.28
N ALA A 73 -17.58 -13.19 13.98
CA ALA A 73 -18.32 -14.15 13.15
C ALA A 73 -17.60 -15.50 12.96
N HIS A 74 -16.38 -15.64 13.50
CA HIS A 74 -15.54 -16.83 13.38
C HIS A 74 -15.39 -17.34 11.94
N VAL A 75 -15.37 -16.39 10.98
CA VAL A 75 -15.22 -16.69 9.56
C VAL A 75 -13.76 -17.05 9.27
N ASP A 76 -13.55 -17.96 8.30
CA ASP A 76 -12.22 -18.29 7.80
C ASP A 76 -11.45 -17.03 7.36
N GLY A 77 -10.18 -16.91 7.75
CA GLY A 77 -9.32 -15.78 7.43
C GLY A 77 -9.22 -15.46 5.93
N ALA A 78 -9.27 -16.48 5.07
CA ALA A 78 -9.29 -16.31 3.63
C ALA A 78 -10.58 -15.63 3.13
N LEU A 79 -11.74 -16.02 3.67
CA LEU A 79 -13.02 -15.40 3.33
C LEU A 79 -13.11 -13.98 3.90
N ALA A 80 -12.61 -13.77 5.12
CA ALA A 80 -12.53 -12.46 5.74
C ALA A 80 -11.66 -11.49 4.91
N LEU A 81 -10.50 -11.96 4.39
CA LEU A 81 -9.68 -11.19 3.45
C LEU A 81 -10.44 -10.84 2.17
N GLY A 82 -11.17 -11.78 1.60
CA GLY A 82 -12.04 -11.53 0.45
C GLY A 82 -13.07 -10.45 0.71
N ALA A 83 -13.71 -10.47 1.89
CA ALA A 83 -14.65 -9.44 2.31
C ALA A 83 -13.99 -8.08 2.53
N GLY A 84 -12.78 -8.04 3.11
CA GLY A 84 -11.99 -6.82 3.27
C GLY A 84 -11.62 -6.18 1.93
N ILE A 85 -11.21 -6.99 0.94
CA ILE A 85 -10.93 -6.52 -0.42
C ILE A 85 -12.21 -5.95 -1.07
N ALA A 86 -13.33 -6.65 -0.93
CA ALA A 86 -14.61 -6.20 -1.46
C ALA A 86 -15.05 -4.88 -0.83
N TYR A 87 -14.93 -4.73 0.47
CA TYR A 87 -15.17 -3.48 1.20
C TYR A 87 -14.32 -2.34 0.63
N ALA A 88 -13.00 -2.53 0.54
CA ALA A 88 -12.09 -1.53 0.03
C ALA A 88 -12.38 -1.16 -1.44
N ALA A 89 -12.73 -2.13 -2.29
CA ALA A 89 -13.10 -1.88 -3.68
C ALA A 89 -14.43 -1.11 -3.82
N ILE A 90 -15.43 -1.43 -3.01
CA ILE A 90 -16.72 -0.72 -2.96
C ILE A 90 -16.49 0.72 -2.48
N LEU A 91 -15.79 0.89 -1.36
CA LEU A 91 -15.46 2.21 -0.81
C LEU A 91 -14.66 3.04 -1.83
N ALA A 92 -13.65 2.43 -2.48
CA ALA A 92 -12.87 3.09 -3.53
C ALA A 92 -13.73 3.47 -4.74
N THR A 93 -14.76 2.70 -5.07
CA THR A 93 -15.69 3.05 -6.15
C THR A 93 -16.54 4.25 -5.75
N LEU A 94 -17.13 4.24 -4.56
CA LEU A 94 -17.98 5.32 -4.04
C LEU A 94 -17.19 6.63 -3.94
N VAL A 95 -16.05 6.59 -3.28
CA VAL A 95 -15.16 7.76 -3.12
C VAL A 95 -14.60 8.19 -4.48
N GLY A 96 -14.16 7.24 -5.30
CA GLY A 96 -13.58 7.52 -6.61
C GLY A 96 -14.51 8.25 -7.55
N VAL A 97 -15.80 7.92 -7.59
CA VAL A 97 -16.80 8.64 -8.42
C VAL A 97 -16.88 10.11 -8.03
N LEU A 98 -16.73 10.43 -6.73
CA LEU A 98 -16.78 11.81 -6.22
C LEU A 98 -15.48 12.56 -6.52
N VAL A 99 -14.32 11.91 -6.36
CA VAL A 99 -13.02 12.58 -6.26
C VAL A 99 -12.25 12.61 -7.59
N VAL A 100 -12.44 11.62 -8.47
CA VAL A 100 -11.64 11.43 -9.71
C VAL A 100 -11.76 12.61 -10.69
N ARG A 101 -12.82 13.42 -10.58
CA ARG A 101 -13.00 14.64 -11.39
C ARG A 101 -12.07 15.79 -10.96
N ARG A 102 -11.45 15.68 -9.79
CA ARG A 102 -10.48 16.66 -9.29
C ARG A 102 -9.07 16.19 -9.61
N SER A 103 -8.13 17.10 -9.67
CA SER A 103 -6.71 16.81 -9.95
C SER A 103 -5.81 17.65 -9.04
N GLY A 104 -4.54 17.24 -8.95
CA GLY A 104 -3.53 17.94 -8.16
C GLY A 104 -3.85 17.95 -6.66
N ILE A 105 -3.61 19.11 -6.02
CA ILE A 105 -3.74 19.25 -4.56
C ILE A 105 -5.18 19.09 -4.08
N TYR A 106 -6.17 19.45 -4.89
CA TYR A 106 -7.58 19.28 -4.52
C TYR A 106 -7.97 17.82 -4.38
N PHE A 107 -7.41 16.94 -5.24
CA PHE A 107 -7.60 15.50 -5.12
C PHE A 107 -7.04 14.97 -3.78
N ALA A 108 -5.82 15.39 -3.43
CA ALA A 108 -5.16 15.00 -2.19
C ALA A 108 -5.95 15.45 -0.95
N MET A 109 -6.41 16.71 -0.94
CA MET A 109 -7.17 17.25 0.21
C MET A 109 -8.53 16.59 0.39
N VAL A 110 -9.26 16.32 -0.70
CA VAL A 110 -10.58 15.68 -0.61
C VAL A 110 -10.43 14.21 -0.15
N THR A 111 -9.44 13.48 -0.65
CA THR A 111 -9.18 12.11 -0.20
C THR A 111 -8.78 12.06 1.28
N LEU A 112 -7.99 13.03 1.76
CA LEU A 112 -7.66 13.17 3.18
C LEU A 112 -8.92 13.44 4.02
N ALA A 113 -9.78 14.37 3.60
CA ALA A 113 -11.00 14.70 4.32
C ALA A 113 -11.94 13.49 4.45
N ILE A 114 -12.10 12.69 3.39
CA ILE A 114 -12.93 11.49 3.42
C ILE A 114 -12.31 10.42 4.33
N ALA A 115 -10.98 10.25 4.31
CA ALA A 115 -10.30 9.32 5.21
C ALA A 115 -10.50 9.72 6.69
N GLN A 116 -10.50 11.02 7.00
CA GLN A 116 -10.79 11.50 8.36
C GLN A 116 -12.24 11.22 8.78
N ILE A 117 -13.22 11.25 7.87
CA ILE A 117 -14.59 10.84 8.18
C ILE A 117 -14.61 9.37 8.59
N GLU A 118 -13.93 8.49 7.85
CA GLU A 118 -13.85 7.06 8.20
C GLU A 118 -13.17 6.83 9.56
N TYR A 119 -12.08 7.55 9.83
CA TYR A 119 -11.41 7.52 11.13
C TYR A 119 -12.38 7.89 12.26
N PHE A 120 -13.12 8.99 12.13
CA PHE A 120 -14.11 9.39 13.14
C PHE A 120 -15.25 8.38 13.29
N VAL A 121 -15.71 7.76 12.21
CA VAL A 121 -16.71 6.69 12.27
C VAL A 121 -16.15 5.49 13.04
N ALA A 122 -14.91 5.10 12.77
CA ALA A 122 -14.27 4.01 13.52
C ALA A 122 -14.13 4.32 15.01
N VAL A 123 -13.76 5.55 15.37
CA VAL A 123 -13.68 6.00 16.78
C VAL A 123 -15.06 5.96 17.47
N GLN A 124 -16.15 6.30 16.77
CA GLN A 124 -17.49 6.32 17.35
C GLN A 124 -18.09 4.93 17.52
N LEU A 125 -17.77 3.99 16.64
CA LEU A 125 -18.29 2.63 16.67
C LEU A 125 -17.50 1.73 17.65
N LYS A 126 -17.31 2.20 18.89
CA LYS A 126 -16.45 1.53 19.90
C LYS A 126 -16.82 0.06 20.14
N ASP A 127 -18.09 -0.27 20.09
CA ASP A 127 -18.57 -1.65 20.32
C ASP A 127 -18.13 -2.62 19.22
N LEU A 128 -17.84 -2.12 18.02
CA LEU A 128 -17.39 -2.92 16.87
C LEU A 128 -15.88 -2.85 16.64
N THR A 129 -15.28 -1.70 16.88
CA THR A 129 -13.86 -1.43 16.56
C THR A 129 -12.93 -1.60 17.77
N GLY A 130 -13.47 -1.70 18.98
CA GLY A 130 -12.71 -1.66 20.23
C GLY A 130 -12.22 -0.26 20.62
N GLY A 131 -12.58 0.79 19.84
CA GLY A 131 -12.20 2.19 20.10
C GLY A 131 -10.69 2.39 20.07
N GLU A 132 -10.15 3.16 21.02
CA GLU A 132 -8.72 3.49 21.10
C GLU A 132 -7.80 2.28 21.30
N ASN A 133 -8.31 1.19 21.89
CA ASN A 133 -7.52 -0.03 22.09
C ASN A 133 -7.43 -0.91 20.84
N GLY A 134 -8.21 -0.60 19.80
CA GLY A 134 -8.33 -1.43 18.61
C GLY A 134 -9.06 -2.75 18.89
N LEU A 135 -9.23 -3.58 17.87
CA LEU A 135 -9.87 -4.88 17.94
C LEU A 135 -8.81 -5.99 17.88
N PRO A 136 -8.44 -6.61 19.02
CA PRO A 136 -7.54 -7.76 19.02
C PRO A 136 -8.25 -8.99 18.49
N MET A 137 -7.48 -9.88 17.84
CA MET A 137 -7.96 -11.17 17.35
C MET A 137 -7.26 -12.32 18.09
N ASP A 138 -8.04 -13.25 18.64
CA ASP A 138 -7.50 -14.43 19.34
C ASP A 138 -6.81 -15.38 18.38
N SER A 139 -7.26 -15.44 17.13
CA SER A 139 -6.70 -16.28 16.08
C SER A 139 -6.73 -15.58 14.72
N ARG A 140 -5.94 -16.08 13.76
CA ARG A 140 -5.96 -15.63 12.35
C ARG A 140 -7.11 -16.24 11.55
N GLY A 141 -7.98 -17.03 12.18
CA GLY A 141 -8.89 -17.89 11.46
C GLY A 141 -8.16 -19.02 10.71
N ASN A 142 -8.93 -19.91 10.11
CA ASN A 142 -8.38 -20.93 9.23
C ASN A 142 -8.23 -20.37 7.81
N PHE A 143 -7.24 -20.85 7.07
CA PHE A 143 -7.10 -20.58 5.64
C PHE A 143 -7.39 -21.89 4.88
N PHE A 144 -8.58 -21.99 4.29
CA PHE A 144 -9.04 -23.22 3.60
C PHE A 144 -8.88 -24.50 4.45
N GLY A 145 -9.21 -24.41 5.73
CA GLY A 145 -9.13 -25.54 6.67
C GLY A 145 -7.74 -25.78 7.28
N VAL A 146 -6.73 -24.99 6.91
CA VAL A 146 -5.39 -25.05 7.50
C VAL A 146 -5.23 -23.93 8.53
N SER A 147 -4.88 -24.30 9.76
CA SER A 147 -4.59 -23.34 10.82
C SER A 147 -3.22 -22.67 10.58
N LEU A 148 -3.20 -21.36 10.35
CA LEU A 148 -1.98 -20.54 10.20
C LEU A 148 -1.60 -19.86 11.52
N SER A 149 -1.61 -20.60 12.62
CA SER A 149 -1.19 -20.12 13.93
C SER A 149 0.31 -19.78 13.99
N ASN A 150 1.12 -20.48 13.18
CA ASN A 150 2.56 -20.24 13.06
C ASN A 150 2.84 -19.01 12.19
N ASP A 151 3.57 -18.03 12.75
CA ASP A 151 3.92 -16.77 12.06
C ASP A 151 4.73 -16.99 10.80
N THR A 152 5.62 -17.99 10.79
CA THR A 152 6.42 -18.34 9.61
C THR A 152 5.55 -18.91 8.48
N ALA A 153 4.58 -19.78 8.81
CA ALA A 153 3.66 -20.33 7.81
C ALA A 153 2.77 -19.21 7.22
N PHE A 154 2.25 -18.33 8.06
CA PHE A 154 1.48 -17.18 7.61
C PHE A 154 2.32 -16.23 6.72
N TYR A 155 3.59 -16.01 7.08
CA TYR A 155 4.51 -15.22 6.25
C TYR A 155 4.59 -15.74 4.81
N PHE A 156 4.78 -17.05 4.61
CA PHE A 156 4.90 -17.63 3.27
C PHE A 156 3.60 -17.52 2.48
N VAL A 157 2.44 -17.62 3.13
CA VAL A 157 1.14 -17.40 2.48
C VAL A 157 1.00 -15.93 2.08
N ALA A 158 1.30 -14.99 2.99
CA ALA A 158 1.29 -13.57 2.70
C ALA A 158 2.27 -13.21 1.58
N PHE A 159 3.48 -13.79 1.58
CA PHE A 159 4.47 -13.59 0.53
C PHE A 159 3.95 -14.06 -0.83
N ALA A 160 3.32 -15.23 -0.91
CA ALA A 160 2.75 -15.73 -2.16
C ALA A 160 1.63 -14.81 -2.69
N ILE A 161 0.76 -14.31 -1.80
CA ILE A 161 -0.31 -13.37 -2.15
C ILE A 161 0.27 -12.05 -2.64
N VAL A 162 1.23 -11.47 -1.91
CA VAL A 162 1.89 -10.21 -2.28
C VAL A 162 2.64 -10.34 -3.60
N ALA A 163 3.38 -11.44 -3.81
CA ALA A 163 4.08 -11.70 -5.06
C ALA A 163 3.12 -11.80 -6.26
N LEU A 164 1.97 -12.47 -6.07
CA LEU A 164 0.91 -12.54 -7.08
C LEU A 164 0.35 -11.14 -7.39
N CYS A 165 0.09 -10.31 -6.38
CA CYS A 165 -0.42 -8.95 -6.55
C CYS A 165 0.61 -8.06 -7.28
N VAL A 166 1.88 -8.12 -6.90
CA VAL A 166 2.95 -7.39 -7.60
C VAL A 166 3.04 -7.83 -9.05
N TRP A 167 2.96 -9.13 -9.33
CA TRP A 167 2.92 -9.65 -10.70
C TRP A 167 1.71 -9.12 -11.49
N LEU A 168 0.51 -9.08 -10.88
CA LEU A 168 -0.69 -8.48 -11.50
C LEU A 168 -0.48 -7.00 -11.81
N VAL A 169 0.09 -6.23 -10.87
CA VAL A 169 0.40 -4.80 -11.09
C VAL A 169 1.38 -4.63 -12.26
N ILE A 170 2.41 -5.47 -12.36
CA ILE A 170 3.36 -5.47 -13.49
C ILE A 170 2.61 -5.67 -14.81
N ARG A 171 1.68 -6.63 -14.84
CA ARG A 171 0.84 -6.89 -16.03
C ARG A 171 -0.05 -5.72 -16.39
N VAL A 172 -0.69 -5.09 -15.41
CA VAL A 172 -1.55 -3.91 -15.61
C VAL A 172 -0.73 -2.73 -16.14
N VAL A 173 0.41 -2.42 -15.52
CA VAL A 173 1.28 -1.32 -15.94
C VAL A 173 1.91 -1.56 -17.31
N GLY A 174 2.21 -2.80 -17.66
CA GLY A 174 2.73 -3.21 -18.98
C GLY A 174 1.67 -3.30 -20.09
N SER A 175 0.39 -3.18 -19.78
CA SER A 175 -0.72 -3.26 -20.72
C SER A 175 -1.00 -1.91 -21.42
N PRO A 176 -1.89 -1.88 -22.44
CA PRO A 176 -2.38 -0.63 -23.02
C PRO A 176 -3.00 0.31 -21.98
N PHE A 177 -3.62 -0.24 -20.92
CA PHE A 177 -4.15 0.53 -19.80
C PHE A 177 -3.06 1.36 -19.13
N GLY A 178 -1.92 0.74 -18.77
CA GLY A 178 -0.78 1.44 -18.17
C GLY A 178 -0.15 2.50 -19.10
N THR A 179 -0.21 2.29 -20.42
CA THR A 179 0.25 3.31 -21.39
C THR A 179 -0.64 4.55 -21.34
N VAL A 180 -1.97 4.38 -21.28
CA VAL A 180 -2.90 5.49 -21.12
C VAL A 180 -2.72 6.22 -19.79
N LEU A 181 -2.46 5.50 -18.68
CA LEU A 181 -2.17 6.14 -17.38
C LEU A 181 -0.95 7.06 -17.47
N ARG A 182 0.13 6.60 -18.09
CA ARG A 182 1.33 7.43 -18.30
C ARG A 182 1.06 8.65 -19.18
N ALA A 183 0.21 8.51 -20.20
CA ALA A 183 -0.22 9.63 -21.03
C ALA A 183 -1.03 10.66 -20.20
N ILE A 184 -1.95 10.20 -19.34
CA ILE A 184 -2.72 11.06 -18.43
C ILE A 184 -1.80 11.81 -17.49
N ARG A 185 -0.80 11.12 -16.88
CA ARG A 185 0.18 11.74 -15.99
C ARG A 185 1.00 12.83 -16.69
N GLN A 186 1.37 12.62 -17.96
CA GLN A 186 2.16 13.59 -18.72
C GLN A 186 1.34 14.82 -19.14
N ASN A 187 0.15 14.61 -19.68
CA ASN A 187 -0.74 15.71 -20.09
C ASN A 187 -2.19 15.19 -20.22
N GLU A 188 -2.99 15.48 -19.21
CA GLU A 188 -4.40 15.06 -19.15
C GLU A 188 -5.23 15.68 -20.30
N THR A 189 -5.04 16.98 -20.57
CA THR A 189 -5.78 17.71 -21.62
C THR A 189 -5.50 17.12 -23.01
N ARG A 190 -4.24 16.79 -23.30
CA ARG A 190 -3.87 16.14 -24.56
C ARG A 190 -4.51 14.76 -24.68
N THR A 191 -4.54 13.99 -23.60
CA THR A 191 -5.14 12.63 -23.59
C THR A 191 -6.64 12.69 -23.82
N ILE A 192 -7.33 13.70 -23.28
CA ILE A 192 -8.75 13.96 -23.57
C ILE A 192 -8.95 14.32 -25.05
N ALA A 193 -8.11 15.18 -25.61
CA ALA A 193 -8.18 15.59 -27.03
C ALA A 193 -7.99 14.40 -27.99
N LEU A 194 -7.25 13.36 -27.57
CA LEU A 194 -7.12 12.10 -28.32
C LEU A 194 -8.34 11.16 -28.19
N GLY A 195 -9.40 11.57 -27.50
CA GLY A 195 -10.66 10.84 -27.37
C GLY A 195 -10.72 9.84 -26.20
N TYR A 196 -9.70 9.79 -25.31
CA TYR A 196 -9.75 8.89 -24.17
C TYR A 196 -10.67 9.40 -23.06
N ARG A 197 -11.44 8.52 -22.46
CA ARG A 197 -12.31 8.82 -21.31
C ARG A 197 -11.49 8.80 -20.00
N VAL A 198 -10.67 9.82 -19.78
CA VAL A 198 -9.70 9.91 -18.69
C VAL A 198 -10.29 9.59 -17.30
N ASN A 199 -11.50 10.09 -16.98
CA ASN A 199 -12.14 9.82 -15.70
C ASN A 199 -12.40 8.33 -15.43
N ARG A 200 -12.67 7.53 -16.47
CA ARG A 200 -12.84 6.08 -16.30
C ARG A 200 -11.54 5.37 -15.99
N PHE A 201 -10.44 5.80 -16.63
CA PHE A 201 -9.11 5.26 -16.35
C PHE A 201 -8.64 5.62 -14.94
N LYS A 202 -8.85 6.88 -14.52
CA LYS A 202 -8.55 7.33 -13.15
C LYS A 202 -9.38 6.54 -12.12
N LEU A 203 -10.68 6.37 -12.35
CA LEU A 203 -11.56 5.62 -11.46
C LEU A 203 -11.12 4.15 -11.35
N ALA A 204 -10.88 3.49 -12.48
CA ALA A 204 -10.43 2.10 -12.47
C ALA A 204 -9.09 1.94 -11.73
N THR A 205 -8.16 2.87 -11.91
CA THR A 205 -6.88 2.87 -11.18
C THR A 205 -7.08 3.09 -9.69
N PHE A 206 -7.99 4.00 -9.30
CA PHE A 206 -8.31 4.29 -7.90
C PHE A 206 -8.93 3.07 -7.21
N VAL A 207 -9.87 2.40 -7.86
CA VAL A 207 -10.50 1.17 -7.34
C VAL A 207 -9.49 0.02 -7.24
N LEU A 208 -8.64 -0.15 -8.24
CA LEU A 208 -7.60 -1.18 -8.19
C LEU A 208 -6.58 -0.90 -7.08
N SER A 209 -6.15 0.35 -6.93
CA SER A 209 -5.26 0.77 -5.84
C SER A 209 -5.92 0.54 -4.49
N GLY A 210 -7.19 0.95 -4.31
CA GLY A 210 -7.94 0.74 -3.06
C GLY A 210 -8.11 -0.74 -2.72
N ALA A 211 -8.41 -1.59 -3.69
CA ALA A 211 -8.54 -3.03 -3.48
C ALA A 211 -7.20 -3.67 -3.04
N LEU A 212 -6.08 -3.26 -3.64
CA LEU A 212 -4.74 -3.71 -3.25
C LEU A 212 -4.36 -3.19 -1.85
N CYS A 213 -4.70 -1.95 -1.52
CA CYS A 213 -4.53 -1.40 -0.17
C CYS A 213 -5.35 -2.19 0.85
N GLY A 214 -6.61 -2.51 0.52
CA GLY A 214 -7.46 -3.33 1.38
C GLY A 214 -6.91 -4.74 1.61
N LEU A 215 -6.41 -5.39 0.56
CA LEU A 215 -5.74 -6.68 0.72
C LEU A 215 -4.52 -6.58 1.64
N ALA A 216 -3.69 -5.56 1.44
CA ALA A 216 -2.49 -5.36 2.24
C ALA A 216 -2.84 -5.07 3.72
N GLY A 217 -3.87 -4.24 3.97
CA GLY A 217 -4.37 -3.94 5.32
C GLY A 217 -4.99 -5.13 6.02
N GLY A 218 -5.78 -5.94 5.31
CA GLY A 218 -6.32 -7.18 5.85
C GLY A 218 -5.23 -8.20 6.21
N LEU A 219 -4.19 -8.34 5.38
CA LEU A 219 -3.03 -9.19 5.68
C LEU A 219 -2.25 -8.67 6.90
N TYR A 220 -2.09 -7.34 7.01
CA TYR A 220 -1.42 -6.70 8.15
C TYR A 220 -2.18 -6.95 9.46
N ALA A 221 -3.52 -6.74 9.45
CA ALA A 221 -4.35 -6.99 10.62
C ALA A 221 -4.28 -8.46 11.07
N LEU A 222 -4.36 -9.42 10.13
CA LEU A 222 -4.21 -10.85 10.44
C LEU A 222 -2.79 -11.19 10.93
N GLY A 223 -1.77 -10.55 10.35
CA GLY A 223 -0.38 -10.75 10.73
C GLY A 223 -0.12 -10.36 12.18
N ASN A 224 -0.55 -9.16 12.54
CA ASN A 224 -0.39 -8.59 13.88
C ASN A 224 -1.47 -9.03 14.86
N ARG A 225 -2.54 -9.68 14.40
CA ARG A 225 -3.72 -10.08 15.18
C ARG A 225 -4.38 -8.89 15.88
N LEU A 226 -4.33 -7.74 15.25
CA LEU A 226 -4.84 -6.49 15.79
C LEU A 226 -5.27 -5.58 14.64
N ALA A 227 -6.46 -5.00 14.73
CA ALA A 227 -6.85 -3.86 13.92
C ALA A 227 -6.94 -2.62 14.81
N GLY A 228 -6.02 -1.68 14.63
CA GLY A 228 -5.93 -0.45 15.42
C GLY A 228 -6.36 0.79 14.65
N LEU A 229 -6.71 1.86 15.35
CA LEU A 229 -7.07 3.15 14.75
C LEU A 229 -5.92 3.77 13.94
N GLU A 230 -4.68 3.46 14.32
CA GLU A 230 -3.47 3.87 13.61
C GLU A 230 -3.47 3.44 12.13
N MET A 231 -4.14 2.32 11.82
CA MET A 231 -4.26 1.84 10.44
C MET A 231 -5.10 2.76 9.56
N ILE A 232 -6.09 3.47 10.10
CA ILE A 232 -6.97 4.39 9.35
C ILE A 232 -6.42 5.82 9.39
N ASP A 233 -5.49 6.12 10.27
CA ASP A 233 -4.98 7.47 10.46
C ASP A 233 -4.30 8.00 9.20
N TRP A 234 -4.41 9.32 8.98
CA TRP A 234 -3.76 10.02 7.87
C TRP A 234 -2.23 9.93 7.91
N HIS A 235 -1.62 9.76 9.09
CA HIS A 235 -0.18 9.53 9.24
C HIS A 235 0.27 8.28 8.48
N THR A 236 -0.52 7.20 8.51
CA THR A 236 -0.26 5.98 7.73
C THR A 236 -0.32 6.23 6.23
N SER A 237 -1.25 7.08 5.75
CA SER A 237 -1.22 7.55 4.34
C SER A 237 0.03 8.36 4.03
N GLY A 238 0.48 9.22 4.96
CA GLY A 238 1.73 9.98 4.85
C GLY A 238 2.95 9.07 4.77
N ALA A 239 3.02 8.07 5.65
CA ALA A 239 4.12 7.10 5.69
C ALA A 239 4.26 6.34 4.37
N VAL A 240 3.16 5.85 3.79
CA VAL A 240 3.22 5.13 2.51
C VAL A 240 3.61 6.03 1.34
N VAL A 241 3.23 7.32 1.36
CA VAL A 241 3.72 8.31 0.38
C VAL A 241 5.23 8.49 0.51
N MET A 242 5.74 8.58 1.75
CA MET A 242 7.19 8.64 2.02
C MET A 242 7.91 7.41 1.48
N MET A 243 7.38 6.20 1.73
CA MET A 243 7.94 4.94 1.21
C MET A 243 8.02 4.94 -0.33
N ALA A 244 6.95 5.38 -1.01
CA ALA A 244 6.91 5.42 -2.46
C ALA A 244 7.90 6.44 -3.06
N ILE A 245 8.06 7.61 -2.43
CA ILE A 245 8.99 8.66 -2.90
C ILE A 245 10.43 8.24 -2.60
N LEU A 246 10.72 7.74 -1.41
CA LEU A 246 12.04 7.27 -0.99
C LEU A 246 12.55 6.17 -1.91
N GLY A 247 11.69 5.22 -2.24
CA GLY A 247 12.03 4.14 -3.17
C GLY A 247 12.18 4.60 -4.62
N GLY A 248 11.43 5.60 -5.04
CA GLY A 248 11.34 6.13 -6.41
C GLY A 248 10.02 5.82 -7.08
N SER A 249 9.13 6.83 -7.08
CA SER A 249 7.77 6.72 -7.64
C SER A 249 7.77 6.50 -9.16
N GLY A 250 6.79 5.72 -9.62
CA GLY A 250 6.65 5.35 -11.04
C GLY A 250 7.53 4.17 -11.45
N THR A 251 8.10 3.46 -10.45
CA THR A 251 8.81 2.19 -10.66
C THR A 251 8.24 1.17 -9.68
N ILE A 252 7.80 0.01 -10.13
CA ILE A 252 7.17 -0.98 -9.23
C ILE A 252 8.14 -1.47 -8.14
N VAL A 253 9.42 -1.53 -8.45
CA VAL A 253 10.49 -1.99 -7.55
C VAL A 253 10.84 -0.94 -6.50
N GLY A 254 10.78 0.34 -6.86
CA GLY A 254 11.07 1.46 -5.96
C GLY A 254 10.26 1.41 -4.66
N PRO A 255 8.92 1.46 -4.74
CA PRO A 255 8.07 1.41 -3.56
C PRO A 255 8.32 0.20 -2.64
N ILE A 256 8.64 -0.97 -3.21
CA ILE A 256 9.00 -2.17 -2.44
C ILE A 256 10.28 -1.94 -1.62
N ILE A 257 11.31 -1.41 -2.26
CA ILE A 257 12.58 -1.09 -1.58
C ILE A 257 12.36 0.01 -0.55
N GLY A 258 11.60 1.07 -0.90
CA GLY A 258 11.29 2.16 0.01
C GLY A 258 10.54 1.72 1.26
N ALA A 259 9.55 0.84 1.10
CA ALA A 259 8.82 0.25 2.22
C ALA A 259 9.75 -0.61 3.11
N GLY A 260 10.61 -1.43 2.50
CA GLY A 260 11.57 -2.23 3.26
C GLY A 260 12.54 -1.37 4.08
N ILE A 261 13.10 -0.32 3.48
CA ILE A 261 14.01 0.59 4.17
C ILE A 261 13.28 1.34 5.29
N TYR A 262 12.08 1.86 5.01
CA TYR A 262 11.27 2.58 6.00
C TYR A 262 10.99 1.70 7.22
N GLN A 263 10.49 0.49 7.01
CA GLN A 263 10.14 -0.44 8.08
C GLN A 263 11.35 -0.90 8.91
N VAL A 264 12.50 -1.11 8.26
CA VAL A 264 13.73 -1.45 8.96
C VAL A 264 14.20 -0.29 9.84
N ILE A 265 14.17 0.95 9.33
CA ILE A 265 14.56 2.14 10.10
C ILE A 265 13.59 2.32 11.28
N GLU A 266 12.29 2.26 11.05
CA GLU A 266 11.25 2.37 12.09
C GLU A 266 11.45 1.33 13.20
N TYR A 267 11.71 0.08 12.83
CA TYR A 267 12.00 -1.01 13.79
C TYR A 267 13.23 -0.73 14.65
N PHE A 268 14.31 -0.21 14.07
CA PHE A 268 15.50 0.12 14.84
C PHE A 268 15.30 1.36 15.72
N VAL A 269 14.65 2.39 15.22
CA VAL A 269 14.36 3.63 15.96
C VAL A 269 13.45 3.34 17.15
N SER A 270 12.40 2.54 16.98
CA SER A 270 11.45 2.19 18.05
C SER A 270 12.12 1.43 19.22
N LYS A 271 13.23 0.73 18.97
CA LYS A 271 14.02 0.03 20.00
C LYS A 271 15.03 0.90 20.72
N THR A 272 15.29 2.11 20.25
CA THR A 272 16.26 3.03 20.85
C THR A 272 15.57 3.92 21.88
N ALA A 273 16.35 4.55 22.77
CA ALA A 273 15.84 5.49 23.77
C ALA A 273 15.04 6.68 23.18
N ILE A 274 15.15 6.90 21.87
CA ILE A 274 14.48 7.95 21.09
C ILE A 274 13.14 7.43 20.48
N GLY A 275 12.71 6.24 20.87
CA GLY A 275 11.50 5.61 20.30
C GLY A 275 10.19 6.41 20.48
N GLN A 276 10.14 7.32 21.47
CA GLN A 276 8.99 8.24 21.65
C GLN A 276 8.91 9.31 20.55
N GLU A 277 10.03 9.61 19.86
CA GLU A 277 10.15 10.63 18.83
C GLU A 277 10.35 10.00 17.42
N THR A 278 9.78 8.80 17.21
CA THR A 278 9.93 8.05 15.94
C THR A 278 9.53 8.89 14.75
N ASP A 279 8.43 9.65 14.82
CA ASP A 279 7.92 10.49 13.74
C ASP A 279 8.90 11.61 13.36
N LEU A 280 9.57 12.21 14.35
CA LEU A 280 10.58 13.25 14.11
C LEU A 280 11.80 12.65 13.39
N VAL A 281 12.27 11.49 13.84
CA VAL A 281 13.42 10.81 13.22
C VAL A 281 13.06 10.40 11.78
N MET A 282 11.86 9.84 11.57
CA MET A 282 11.40 9.44 10.24
C MET A 282 11.24 10.64 9.32
N GLY A 283 10.72 11.77 9.82
CA GLY A 283 10.64 13.04 9.07
C GLY A 283 12.02 13.57 8.65
N LEU A 284 13.01 13.49 9.56
CA LEU A 284 14.39 13.91 9.27
C LEU A 284 15.04 12.99 8.22
N VAL A 285 14.92 11.67 8.38
CA VAL A 285 15.41 10.69 7.41
C VAL A 285 14.80 10.95 6.03
N PHE A 286 13.49 11.20 5.97
CA PHE A 286 12.80 11.51 4.73
C PHE A 286 13.32 12.79 4.08
N ALA A 287 13.51 13.87 4.86
CA ALA A 287 14.06 15.13 4.35
C ALA A 287 15.48 14.94 3.77
N VAL A 288 16.34 14.23 4.48
CA VAL A 288 17.71 13.92 4.03
C VAL A 288 17.66 13.06 2.74
N CYS A 289 16.80 12.04 2.70
CA CYS A 289 16.70 11.18 1.53
C CYS A 289 16.19 11.92 0.29
N ILE A 290 15.21 12.81 0.41
CA ILE A 290 14.74 13.61 -0.73
C ILE A 290 15.82 14.56 -1.25
N LEU A 291 16.57 15.19 -0.34
CA LEU A 291 17.66 16.09 -0.72
C LEU A 291 18.82 15.34 -1.38
N ALA A 292 19.15 14.13 -0.90
CA ALA A 292 20.24 13.31 -1.43
C ALA A 292 19.84 12.59 -2.71
N PHE A 293 18.62 12.06 -2.80
CA PHE A 293 18.14 11.20 -3.91
C PHE A 293 16.94 11.82 -4.61
N ARG A 294 17.17 12.79 -5.46
CA ARG A 294 16.13 13.53 -6.22
C ARG A 294 15.18 12.65 -7.05
N GLN A 295 15.56 11.40 -7.36
CA GLN A 295 14.79 10.43 -8.16
C GLN A 295 14.45 9.16 -7.37
N GLY A 296 14.65 9.16 -6.05
CA GLY A 296 14.54 7.97 -5.21
C GLY A 296 15.70 6.99 -5.40
N ILE A 297 15.81 6.02 -4.50
CA ILE A 297 16.93 5.06 -4.47
C ILE A 297 16.95 4.18 -5.72
N ALA A 298 15.79 3.69 -6.17
CA ALA A 298 15.68 2.87 -7.36
C ALA A 298 15.71 3.69 -8.68
N GLY A 299 15.38 4.97 -8.63
CA GLY A 299 15.37 5.85 -9.80
C GLY A 299 16.75 6.03 -10.43
N GLY A 300 17.80 6.10 -9.60
CA GLY A 300 19.19 6.17 -10.10
C GLY A 300 19.65 4.91 -10.80
N VAL A 301 19.12 3.74 -10.46
CA VAL A 301 19.53 2.44 -11.00
C VAL A 301 18.70 2.04 -12.23
N LEU A 302 17.40 2.36 -12.24
CA LEU A 302 16.44 1.89 -13.25
C LEU A 302 16.14 2.88 -14.38
N LEU A 303 16.27 4.21 -14.14
CA LEU A 303 15.85 5.24 -15.09
C LEU A 303 16.95 5.69 -16.08
N LEU A 304 18.16 5.16 -15.97
CA LEU A 304 19.28 5.52 -16.85
C LEU A 304 19.06 5.31 -18.37
N PRO A 305 18.24 4.36 -18.90
CA PRO A 305 18.07 4.21 -20.34
C PRO A 305 16.86 4.96 -20.94
N TRP A 306 15.88 5.42 -20.15
CA TRP A 306 14.65 6.04 -20.68
C TRP A 306 14.83 7.50 -21.14
N ARG A 307 15.92 8.15 -20.77
CA ARG A 307 16.17 9.57 -21.05
C ARG A 307 16.89 9.85 -22.37
N LYS A 308 17.16 8.83 -23.22
CA LYS A 308 17.94 8.99 -24.46
C LYS A 308 17.11 9.07 -25.75
N THR A 309 15.81 9.38 -25.71
CA THR A 309 15.04 9.69 -26.92
C THR A 309 14.15 10.90 -26.72
N SER A 310 14.76 12.09 -26.61
CA SER A 310 14.12 13.35 -26.95
C SER A 310 15.20 14.39 -27.25
N THR A 311 15.76 14.29 -28.40
CA THR A 311 16.22 15.45 -29.19
C THR A 311 15.27 15.60 -30.36
#